data_37ce97aefd0c4d321445dff0af0a83d2
#
_entry.id   37ce97aefd0c4d321445dff0af0a83d2
#
_cell.length_a   1.000
_cell.length_b   1.000
_cell.length_c   1.000
_cell.angle_alpha   90.00
_cell.angle_beta   90.00
_cell.angle_gamma   90.00
#
_symmetry.space_group_name_H-M   'P 1'
#
loop_
_entity.id
_entity.type
_entity.pdbx_description
1 polymer ?
#
loop_
_entity_poly.entity_id
_entity_poly.type
_entity_poly.pdbx_seq_one_letter_code
_entity_poly.pdbx_strand_id
1 'polypeptide(L)'
;MDMKEHIQNFSSNQIWMLEHDAVFTLGTAADESHIINAGQIPVIQTDRGGEVTYHGPGQLVIYFLIDIKEIKLGPKALVQKLQELISSILGHYDIESSFIEGAPGVYVDDKKIASIGLRISQGKTYHGISINVDMDLTPFSFINPCGYEGLEVTQIKNYDSNVKMKDVESIAQQEISKIFE
;
A
#
# COMPACT_ATOMS: atom_id res chain seq x y z
N MET A 1 16.71 -9.71 3.22
CA MET A 1 16.79 -9.05 4.55
C MET A 1 15.45 -9.26 5.22
N ASP A 2 15.43 -9.80 6.43
CA ASP A 2 14.20 -9.92 7.20
C ASP A 2 13.84 -8.53 7.76
N MET A 3 12.73 -7.97 7.29
CA MET A 3 12.26 -6.64 7.71
C MET A 3 11.98 -6.59 9.21
N LYS A 4 11.48 -7.68 9.79
CA LYS A 4 11.19 -7.80 11.22
C LYS A 4 12.47 -7.74 12.08
N GLU A 5 13.56 -8.32 11.60
CA GLU A 5 14.86 -8.24 12.27
C GLU A 5 15.45 -6.82 12.12
N HIS A 6 15.31 -6.22 10.94
CA HIS A 6 15.79 -4.87 10.69
C HIS A 6 15.12 -3.83 11.61
N ILE A 7 13.79 -3.89 11.79
CA ILE A 7 13.07 -2.90 12.62
C ILE A 7 13.45 -2.95 14.11
N GLN A 8 13.92 -4.08 14.61
CA GLN A 8 14.37 -4.18 16.00
C GLN A 8 15.65 -3.35 16.24
N ASN A 9 16.45 -3.16 15.21
CA ASN A 9 17.79 -2.61 15.27
C ASN A 9 17.95 -1.22 14.61
N PHE A 10 16.90 -0.66 13.95
CA PHE A 10 17.06 0.65 13.35
C PHE A 10 17.13 1.76 14.41
N SER A 11 18.02 2.72 14.18
CA SER A 11 18.29 3.85 15.08
C SER A 11 17.58 5.15 14.69
N SER A 12 16.94 5.20 13.53
CA SER A 12 16.20 6.36 13.01
C SER A 12 15.07 5.90 12.11
N ASN A 13 14.00 6.68 12.05
CA ASN A 13 12.89 6.44 11.14
C ASN A 13 13.37 6.36 9.69
N GLN A 14 12.84 5.41 8.93
CA GLN A 14 13.19 5.16 7.54
C GLN A 14 11.95 5.01 6.70
N ILE A 15 12.01 5.47 5.46
CA ILE A 15 10.96 5.26 4.46
C ILE A 15 11.62 4.68 3.22
N TRP A 16 11.09 3.55 2.75
CA TRP A 16 11.60 2.87 1.57
C TRP A 16 10.56 2.90 0.47
N MET A 17 10.94 3.39 -0.70
CA MET A 17 10.12 3.36 -1.91
C MET A 17 10.70 2.34 -2.87
N LEU A 18 9.85 1.46 -3.39
CA LEU A 18 10.29 0.37 -4.26
C LEU A 18 9.12 -0.18 -5.11
N GLU A 19 9.46 -1.00 -6.07
CA GLU A 19 8.54 -1.89 -6.78
C GLU A 19 8.89 -3.34 -6.42
N HIS A 20 7.92 -4.23 -6.48
CA HIS A 20 8.13 -5.67 -6.34
C HIS A 20 8.01 -6.38 -7.70
N ASP A 21 8.67 -7.52 -7.83
CA ASP A 21 8.28 -8.50 -8.81
C ASP A 21 6.85 -9.00 -8.52
N ALA A 22 6.21 -9.60 -9.53
CA ALA A 22 4.85 -10.12 -9.41
C ALA A 22 4.73 -11.13 -8.25
N VAL A 23 3.88 -10.82 -7.26
CA VAL A 23 3.68 -11.65 -6.06
C VAL A 23 2.30 -11.42 -5.44
N PHE A 24 1.63 -12.48 -5.03
CA PHE A 24 0.52 -12.40 -4.09
C PHE A 24 1.04 -12.49 -2.66
N THR A 25 0.58 -11.59 -1.80
CA THR A 25 0.89 -11.66 -0.37
C THR A 25 -0.36 -11.89 0.45
N LEU A 26 -0.28 -12.83 1.39
CA LEU A 26 -1.30 -13.07 2.39
C LEU A 26 -0.95 -12.29 3.65
N GLY A 27 -1.84 -11.43 4.10
CA GLY A 27 -1.71 -10.72 5.37
C GLY A 27 -2.19 -11.56 6.55
N THR A 28 -2.17 -10.98 7.75
CA THR A 28 -2.53 -11.72 8.99
C THR A 28 -4.02 -12.06 9.11
N ALA A 29 -4.88 -11.41 8.33
CA ALA A 29 -6.31 -11.68 8.27
C ALA A 29 -6.71 -12.51 7.02
N ALA A 30 -5.73 -12.90 6.19
CA ALA A 30 -6.01 -13.52 4.91
C ALA A 30 -6.51 -14.95 5.07
N ASP A 31 -7.53 -15.28 4.28
CA ASP A 31 -7.99 -16.64 4.01
C ASP A 31 -7.45 -17.06 2.63
N GLU A 32 -6.78 -18.23 2.56
CA GLU A 32 -6.26 -18.77 1.29
C GLU A 32 -7.37 -19.02 0.25
N SER A 33 -8.61 -19.23 0.68
CA SER A 33 -9.77 -19.36 -0.22
C SER A 33 -10.06 -18.10 -1.05
N HIS A 34 -9.51 -16.94 -0.66
CA HIS A 34 -9.58 -15.71 -1.43
C HIS A 34 -8.62 -15.69 -2.63
N ILE A 35 -7.77 -16.69 -2.81
CA ILE A 35 -6.99 -16.90 -4.03
C ILE A 35 -7.78 -17.80 -4.97
N ILE A 36 -8.30 -17.21 -6.04
CA ILE A 36 -9.09 -17.94 -7.04
C ILE A 36 -8.18 -18.72 -7.97
N ASN A 37 -7.10 -18.10 -8.44
CA ASN A 37 -6.12 -18.72 -9.32
C ASN A 37 -4.78 -17.96 -9.27
N ALA A 38 -3.78 -18.49 -8.60
CA ALA A 38 -2.47 -17.85 -8.55
C ALA A 38 -1.65 -18.03 -9.86
N GLY A 39 -1.98 -19.03 -10.69
CA GLY A 39 -1.20 -19.34 -11.88
C GLY A 39 0.27 -19.65 -11.53
N GLN A 40 1.19 -18.89 -12.14
CA GLN A 40 2.62 -18.97 -11.86
C GLN A 40 3.13 -17.87 -10.91
N ILE A 41 2.25 -16.98 -10.46
CA ILE A 41 2.62 -15.90 -9.55
C ILE A 41 2.84 -16.50 -8.15
N PRO A 42 4.00 -16.26 -7.53
CA PRO A 42 4.28 -16.75 -6.17
C PRO A 42 3.25 -16.24 -5.16
N VAL A 43 2.90 -17.08 -4.19
CA VAL A 43 2.06 -16.74 -3.04
C VAL A 43 2.92 -16.78 -1.79
N ILE A 44 3.01 -15.67 -1.06
CA ILE A 44 3.88 -15.55 0.11
C ILE A 44 3.05 -15.11 1.32
N GLN A 45 3.15 -15.89 2.41
CA GLN A 45 2.60 -15.47 3.69
C GLN A 45 3.47 -14.37 4.31
N THR A 46 2.83 -13.28 4.71
CA THR A 46 3.49 -12.14 5.38
C THR A 46 2.79 -11.83 6.71
N ASP A 47 3.41 -11.02 7.53
CA ASP A 47 2.83 -10.57 8.80
C ASP A 47 2.25 -9.14 8.74
N ARG A 48 2.11 -8.54 7.52
CA ARG A 48 1.38 -7.29 7.35
C ARG A 48 -0.09 -7.43 7.75
N GLY A 49 -0.71 -6.33 8.10
CA GLY A 49 -2.16 -6.31 8.30
C GLY A 49 -2.94 -6.55 7.00
N GLY A 50 -4.19 -6.97 7.15
CA GLY A 50 -5.14 -7.15 6.06
C GLY A 50 -5.12 -8.53 5.42
N GLU A 51 -5.86 -8.64 4.34
CA GLU A 51 -6.19 -9.82 3.54
C GLU A 51 -5.15 -10.06 2.42
N VAL A 52 -5.52 -10.90 1.42
CA VAL A 52 -4.72 -11.10 0.21
C VAL A 52 -4.63 -9.82 -0.62
N THR A 53 -3.48 -9.59 -1.24
CA THR A 53 -3.26 -8.54 -2.24
C THR A 53 -2.22 -8.98 -3.28
N TYR A 54 -2.09 -8.18 -4.34
CA TYR A 54 -1.10 -8.35 -5.39
C TYR A 54 -0.12 -7.19 -5.37
N HIS A 55 1.15 -7.50 -5.58
CA HIS A 55 2.20 -6.54 -5.90
C HIS A 55 2.88 -6.94 -7.21
N GLY A 56 3.30 -5.95 -8.00
CA GLY A 56 4.00 -6.18 -9.25
C GLY A 56 4.58 -4.89 -9.84
N PRO A 57 5.34 -5.00 -10.94
CA PRO A 57 5.92 -3.85 -11.64
C PRO A 57 4.84 -2.83 -12.01
N GLY A 58 5.17 -1.55 -11.86
CA GLY A 58 4.24 -0.44 -12.07
C GLY A 58 3.39 -0.08 -10.85
N GLN A 59 3.63 -0.71 -9.69
CA GLN A 59 3.01 -0.36 -8.42
C GLN A 59 4.05 0.26 -7.48
N LEU A 60 3.84 1.49 -7.04
CA LEU A 60 4.68 2.13 -6.03
C LEU A 60 4.37 1.56 -4.65
N VAL A 61 5.33 0.89 -4.03
CA VAL A 61 5.25 0.41 -2.65
C VAL A 61 6.08 1.31 -1.75
N ILE A 62 5.49 1.77 -0.64
CA ILE A 62 6.17 2.63 0.34
C ILE A 62 6.10 1.97 1.71
N TYR A 63 7.25 1.58 2.25
CA TYR A 63 7.37 1.03 3.59
C TYR A 63 7.72 2.12 4.59
N PHE A 64 7.00 2.13 5.71
CA PHE A 64 7.18 3.08 6.81
C PHE A 64 7.76 2.35 8.02
N LEU A 65 9.07 2.50 8.22
CA LEU A 65 9.80 1.97 9.38
C LEU A 65 9.93 3.12 10.39
N ILE A 66 8.92 3.30 11.22
CA ILE A 66 8.74 4.49 12.06
C ILE A 66 8.50 4.07 13.51
N ASP A 67 9.16 4.72 14.46
CA ASP A 67 8.79 4.65 15.87
C ASP A 67 7.56 5.55 16.13
N ILE A 68 6.40 4.92 16.37
CA ILE A 68 5.14 5.64 16.58
C ILE A 68 5.14 6.49 17.85
N LYS A 69 6.03 6.21 18.80
CA LYS A 69 6.17 7.01 20.02
C LYS A 69 6.84 8.34 19.72
N GLU A 70 7.83 8.36 18.81
CA GLU A 70 8.51 9.59 18.39
C GLU A 70 7.53 10.53 17.66
N ILE A 71 6.71 9.99 16.76
CA ILE A 71 5.74 10.79 16.00
C ILE A 71 4.45 11.07 16.79
N LYS A 72 4.30 10.50 18.00
CA LYS A 72 3.13 10.69 18.91
C LYS A 72 1.79 10.38 18.25
N LEU A 73 1.75 9.45 17.33
CA LEU A 73 0.53 9.01 16.63
C LEU A 73 0.11 7.63 17.12
N GLY A 74 -1.20 7.45 17.30
CA GLY A 74 -1.79 6.13 17.49
C GLY A 74 -1.97 5.40 16.14
N PRO A 75 -2.17 4.07 16.16
CA PRO A 75 -2.32 3.28 14.93
C PRO A 75 -3.42 3.79 13.99
N LYS A 76 -4.58 4.15 14.52
CA LYS A 76 -5.71 4.67 13.74
C LYS A 76 -5.38 6.02 13.07
N ALA A 77 -4.76 6.93 13.83
CA ALA A 77 -4.34 8.24 13.30
C ALA A 77 -3.26 8.09 12.23
N LEU A 78 -2.35 7.12 12.37
CA LEU A 78 -1.35 6.83 11.34
C LEU A 78 -2.00 6.34 10.04
N VAL A 79 -2.96 5.40 10.11
CA VAL A 79 -3.70 4.93 8.92
C VAL A 79 -4.40 6.09 8.23
N GLN A 80 -5.06 6.97 8.98
CA GLN A 80 -5.72 8.17 8.43
C GLN A 80 -4.70 9.09 7.73
N LYS A 81 -3.55 9.34 8.36
CA LYS A 81 -2.48 10.14 7.74
C LYS A 81 -1.94 9.52 6.44
N LEU A 82 -1.86 8.20 6.37
CA LEU A 82 -1.46 7.52 5.14
C LEU A 82 -2.54 7.60 4.05
N GLN A 83 -3.81 7.58 4.41
CA GLN A 83 -4.90 7.86 3.47
C GLN A 83 -4.82 9.29 2.93
N GLU A 84 -4.62 10.27 3.82
CA GLU A 84 -4.43 11.69 3.45
C GLU A 84 -3.20 11.87 2.55
N LEU A 85 -2.08 11.19 2.83
CA LEU A 85 -0.89 11.17 2.00
C LEU A 85 -1.18 10.69 0.58
N ILE A 86 -1.86 9.54 0.46
CA ILE A 86 -2.22 8.98 -0.85
C ILE A 86 -3.13 9.96 -1.60
N SER A 87 -4.15 10.53 -0.94
CA SER A 87 -5.04 11.52 -1.54
C SER A 87 -4.29 12.78 -2.00
N SER A 88 -3.29 13.25 -1.23
CA SER A 88 -2.45 14.37 -1.65
C SER A 88 -1.64 14.03 -2.90
N ILE A 89 -1.06 12.82 -2.97
CA ILE A 89 -0.34 12.36 -4.18
C ILE A 89 -1.27 12.34 -5.39
N LEU A 90 -2.49 11.77 -5.25
CA LEU A 90 -3.49 11.70 -6.31
C LEU A 90 -3.97 13.08 -6.75
N GLY A 91 -4.06 14.04 -5.82
CA GLY A 91 -4.43 15.42 -6.10
C GLY A 91 -3.48 16.14 -7.07
N HIS A 92 -2.20 15.75 -7.15
CA HIS A 92 -1.27 16.27 -8.16
C HIS A 92 -1.62 15.85 -9.60
N TYR A 93 -2.49 14.85 -9.74
CA TYR A 93 -3.01 14.35 -11.02
C TYR A 93 -4.49 14.72 -11.23
N ASP A 94 -5.03 15.67 -10.44
CA ASP A 94 -6.44 16.06 -10.44
C ASP A 94 -7.41 14.88 -10.20
N ILE A 95 -6.95 13.84 -9.47
CA ILE A 95 -7.74 12.65 -9.14
C ILE A 95 -8.39 12.86 -7.76
N GLU A 96 -9.70 13.00 -7.73
CA GLU A 96 -10.47 13.02 -6.50
C GLU A 96 -10.58 11.61 -5.92
N SER A 97 -10.34 11.45 -4.64
CA SER A 97 -10.33 10.15 -3.97
C SER A 97 -11.22 10.12 -2.73
N SER A 98 -11.63 8.93 -2.33
CA SER A 98 -12.50 8.69 -1.19
C SER A 98 -11.94 7.60 -0.27
N PHE A 99 -12.50 7.53 0.95
CA PHE A 99 -12.20 6.49 1.94
C PHE A 99 -13.47 5.73 2.28
N ILE A 100 -13.35 4.42 2.44
CA ILE A 100 -14.46 3.55 2.84
C ILE A 100 -14.21 3.09 4.28
N GLU A 101 -15.18 3.33 5.17
CA GLU A 101 -15.07 2.89 6.55
C GLU A 101 -15.00 1.36 6.63
N GLY A 102 -14.04 0.84 7.42
CA GLY A 102 -13.82 -0.60 7.56
C GLY A 102 -13.02 -1.26 6.43
N ALA A 103 -12.74 -0.54 5.34
CA ALA A 103 -11.96 -1.05 4.20
C ALA A 103 -10.70 -0.20 3.97
N PRO A 104 -9.59 -0.47 4.69
CA PRO A 104 -8.37 0.31 4.61
C PRO A 104 -7.83 0.40 3.18
N GLY A 105 -7.64 1.63 2.70
CA GLY A 105 -7.19 1.92 1.34
C GLY A 105 -7.73 3.26 0.86
N VAL A 106 -7.50 3.56 -0.41
CA VAL A 106 -8.00 4.77 -1.08
C VAL A 106 -8.69 4.37 -2.36
N TYR A 107 -9.81 5.01 -2.66
CA TYR A 107 -10.71 4.65 -3.74
C TYR A 107 -10.98 5.84 -4.66
N VAL A 108 -11.16 5.56 -5.93
CA VAL A 108 -11.55 6.50 -6.99
C VAL A 108 -12.67 5.84 -7.80
N ASP A 109 -13.81 6.49 -7.94
CA ASP A 109 -14.99 5.94 -8.61
C ASP A 109 -15.36 4.53 -8.10
N ASP A 110 -15.36 4.35 -6.76
CA ASP A 110 -15.60 3.09 -6.05
C ASP A 110 -14.56 1.97 -6.31
N LYS A 111 -13.50 2.25 -7.08
CA LYS A 111 -12.41 1.31 -7.39
C LYS A 111 -11.19 1.58 -6.53
N LYS A 112 -10.59 0.53 -6.02
CA LYS A 112 -9.42 0.66 -5.15
C LYS A 112 -8.17 1.02 -5.97
N ILE A 113 -7.58 2.17 -5.67
CA ILE A 113 -6.33 2.65 -6.31
C ILE A 113 -5.10 2.39 -5.44
N ALA A 114 -5.29 2.32 -4.12
CA ALA A 114 -4.20 2.11 -3.18
C ALA A 114 -4.63 1.26 -1.98
N SER A 115 -3.69 0.46 -1.48
CA SER A 115 -3.89 -0.39 -0.31
C SER A 115 -3.02 0.06 0.86
N ILE A 116 -3.49 -0.19 2.09
CA ILE A 116 -2.76 0.07 3.33
C ILE A 116 -2.68 -1.22 4.12
N GLY A 117 -1.46 -1.68 4.38
CA GLY A 117 -1.20 -2.91 5.14
C GLY A 117 -0.02 -2.74 6.07
N LEU A 118 -0.23 -2.09 7.22
CA LEU A 118 0.80 -1.89 8.24
C LEU A 118 0.87 -3.03 9.23
N ARG A 119 2.07 -3.24 9.79
CA ARG A 119 2.28 -3.97 11.03
C ARG A 119 2.92 -3.07 12.06
N ILE A 120 2.48 -3.19 13.32
CA ILE A 120 3.10 -2.51 14.45
C ILE A 120 3.61 -3.57 15.42
N SER A 121 4.88 -3.51 15.76
CA SER A 121 5.53 -4.40 16.73
C SER A 121 6.43 -3.57 17.64
N GLN A 122 6.26 -3.71 18.95
CA GLN A 122 7.05 -3.00 19.98
C GLN A 122 7.09 -1.46 19.81
N GLY A 123 6.02 -0.88 19.24
CA GLY A 123 5.92 0.56 18.99
C GLY A 123 6.56 1.03 17.69
N LYS A 124 7.08 0.12 16.86
CA LYS A 124 7.64 0.41 15.54
C LYS A 124 6.76 -0.14 14.44
N THR A 125 6.62 0.61 13.33
CA THR A 125 5.87 0.17 12.14
C THR A 125 6.79 -0.48 11.13
N TYR A 126 6.22 -1.32 10.28
CA TYR A 126 6.82 -1.83 9.05
C TYR A 126 5.74 -2.24 8.06
N HIS A 127 6.11 -2.61 6.83
CA HIS A 127 5.23 -2.58 5.68
C HIS A 127 4.69 -1.15 5.44
N GLY A 128 3.54 -0.98 4.81
CA GLY A 128 3.07 0.36 4.53
C GLY A 128 1.91 0.42 3.55
N ILE A 129 2.12 1.12 2.43
CA ILE A 129 1.12 1.37 1.41
C ILE A 129 1.59 0.88 0.05
N SER A 130 0.63 0.61 -0.85
CA SER A 130 0.90 0.39 -2.27
C SER A 130 -0.07 1.24 -3.10
N ILE A 131 0.45 1.92 -4.13
CA ILE A 131 -0.31 2.77 -5.05
C ILE A 131 -0.17 2.19 -6.45
N ASN A 132 -1.29 1.88 -7.10
CA ASN A 132 -1.28 1.42 -8.48
C ASN A 132 -1.01 2.61 -9.41
N VAL A 133 0.13 2.60 -10.12
CA VAL A 133 0.55 3.70 -10.99
C VAL A 133 0.33 3.36 -12.46
N ASP A 134 1.10 2.42 -13.01
CA ASP A 134 1.04 1.94 -14.40
C ASP A 134 1.41 0.46 -14.42
N MET A 135 0.49 -0.41 -14.04
CA MET A 135 0.72 -1.84 -13.86
C MET A 135 -0.32 -2.69 -14.60
N ASP A 136 -0.03 -3.98 -14.76
CA ASP A 136 -1.05 -4.96 -15.14
C ASP A 136 -1.98 -5.21 -13.96
N LEU A 137 -3.23 -4.81 -14.09
CA LEU A 137 -4.26 -5.02 -13.07
C LEU A 137 -4.93 -6.41 -13.15
N THR A 138 -4.66 -7.19 -14.21
CA THR A 138 -5.26 -8.52 -14.43
C THR A 138 -5.09 -9.45 -13.24
N PRO A 139 -3.91 -9.53 -12.56
CA PRO A 139 -3.74 -10.42 -11.41
C PRO A 139 -4.71 -10.15 -10.24
N PHE A 140 -5.24 -8.94 -10.09
CA PHE A 140 -6.25 -8.68 -9.07
C PHE A 140 -7.55 -9.45 -9.30
N SER A 141 -7.87 -9.84 -10.54
CA SER A 141 -9.03 -10.70 -10.85
C SER A 141 -8.83 -12.17 -10.42
N PHE A 142 -7.63 -12.55 -10.04
CA PHE A 142 -7.29 -13.90 -9.56
C PHE A 142 -7.40 -14.03 -8.03
N ILE A 143 -7.77 -12.97 -7.36
CA ILE A 143 -7.97 -12.94 -5.91
C ILE A 143 -9.26 -12.18 -5.58
N ASN A 144 -9.77 -12.38 -4.35
CA ASN A 144 -10.79 -11.53 -3.76
C ASN A 144 -10.10 -10.53 -2.80
N PRO A 145 -9.69 -9.33 -3.28
CA PRO A 145 -8.93 -8.40 -2.47
C PRO A 145 -9.76 -7.97 -1.25
N CYS A 146 -9.16 -7.97 -0.06
CA CYS A 146 -9.82 -7.60 1.18
C CYS A 146 -11.03 -8.49 1.56
N GLY A 147 -11.14 -9.70 1.00
CA GLY A 147 -12.28 -10.59 1.24
C GLY A 147 -13.59 -10.15 0.58
N TYR A 148 -13.56 -9.12 -0.26
CA TYR A 148 -14.74 -8.64 -1.00
C TYR A 148 -14.73 -9.22 -2.41
N GLU A 149 -15.75 -10.04 -2.72
CA GLU A 149 -15.98 -10.50 -4.09
C GLU A 149 -16.31 -9.31 -4.99
N GLY A 150 -15.62 -9.22 -6.13
CA GLY A 150 -15.90 -8.19 -7.15
C GLY A 150 -15.38 -6.80 -6.82
N LEU A 151 -14.47 -6.64 -5.85
CA LEU A 151 -13.82 -5.35 -5.62
C LEU A 151 -12.98 -4.97 -6.85
N GLU A 152 -13.43 -3.96 -7.58
CA GLU A 152 -12.68 -3.41 -8.70
C GLU A 152 -11.46 -2.63 -8.23
N VAL A 153 -10.39 -2.68 -9.03
CA VAL A 153 -9.17 -1.92 -8.83
C VAL A 153 -8.94 -0.96 -9.98
N THR A 154 -8.22 0.13 -9.72
CA THR A 154 -7.82 1.11 -10.73
C THR A 154 -6.38 1.56 -10.50
N GLN A 155 -5.88 2.44 -11.33
CA GLN A 155 -4.51 2.97 -11.30
C GLN A 155 -4.46 4.40 -11.83
N ILE A 156 -3.39 5.15 -11.51
CA ILE A 156 -3.24 6.55 -11.91
C ILE A 156 -3.29 6.68 -13.44
N LYS A 157 -2.69 5.74 -14.17
CA LYS A 157 -2.65 5.75 -15.65
C LYS A 157 -4.03 5.78 -16.31
N ASN A 158 -5.06 5.29 -15.65
CA ASN A 158 -6.43 5.33 -16.19
C ASN A 158 -7.02 6.75 -16.21
N TYR A 159 -6.42 7.68 -15.45
CA TYR A 159 -6.82 9.08 -15.32
C TYR A 159 -5.82 10.04 -15.97
N ASP A 160 -4.53 9.74 -15.85
CA ASP A 160 -3.45 10.43 -16.56
C ASP A 160 -2.58 9.45 -17.34
N SER A 161 -2.77 9.38 -18.65
CA SER A 161 -2.05 8.48 -19.56
C SER A 161 -0.54 8.77 -19.64
N ASN A 162 -0.08 9.95 -19.19
CA ASN A 162 1.33 10.37 -19.23
C ASN A 162 2.06 10.12 -17.90
N VAL A 163 1.40 9.58 -16.89
CA VAL A 163 2.00 9.31 -15.60
C VAL A 163 3.29 8.49 -15.73
N LYS A 164 4.30 8.85 -14.93
CA LYS A 164 5.56 8.10 -14.84
C LYS A 164 5.84 7.79 -13.38
N MET A 165 6.32 6.58 -13.10
CA MET A 165 6.67 6.14 -11.75
C MET A 165 7.59 7.14 -11.03
N LYS A 166 8.64 7.63 -11.69
CA LYS A 166 9.57 8.61 -11.10
C LYS A 166 8.92 9.91 -10.67
N ASP A 167 7.89 10.36 -11.37
CA ASP A 167 7.17 11.59 -11.01
C ASP A 167 6.32 11.33 -9.76
N VAL A 168 5.66 10.17 -9.69
CA VAL A 168 4.88 9.75 -8.51
C VAL A 168 5.79 9.57 -7.30
N GLU A 169 6.96 8.95 -7.45
CA GLU A 169 7.97 8.82 -6.39
C GLU A 169 8.43 10.20 -5.87
N SER A 170 8.71 11.13 -6.76
CA SER A 170 9.14 12.49 -6.39
C SER A 170 8.05 13.24 -5.63
N ILE A 171 6.80 13.14 -6.08
CA ILE A 171 5.63 13.71 -5.40
C ILE A 171 5.45 13.05 -4.03
N ALA A 172 5.50 11.72 -3.97
CA ALA A 172 5.37 10.98 -2.72
C ALA A 172 6.44 11.41 -1.70
N GLN A 173 7.68 11.59 -2.13
CA GLN A 173 8.76 12.07 -1.25
C GLN A 173 8.47 13.47 -0.69
N GLN A 174 7.95 14.39 -1.53
CA GLN A 174 7.58 15.74 -1.09
C GLN A 174 6.42 15.72 -0.07
N GLU A 175 5.37 14.92 -0.36
CA GLU A 175 4.21 14.84 0.52
C GLU A 175 4.55 14.15 1.86
N ILE A 176 5.41 13.14 1.85
CA ILE A 176 5.91 12.46 3.05
C ILE A 176 6.66 13.43 3.95
N SER A 177 7.54 14.28 3.39
CA SER A 177 8.30 15.27 4.16
C SER A 177 7.37 16.22 4.91
N LYS A 178 6.25 16.64 4.33
CA LYS A 178 5.27 17.52 4.98
C LYS A 178 4.55 16.86 6.17
N ILE A 179 4.48 15.54 6.21
CA ILE A 179 3.72 14.79 7.23
C ILE A 179 4.61 14.41 8.41
N PHE A 180 5.87 14.11 8.15
CA PHE A 180 6.80 13.54 9.13
C PHE A 180 7.95 14.49 9.54
N GLU A 181 7.95 15.73 9.04
CA GLU A 181 8.75 16.84 9.57
C GLU A 181 7.98 17.57 10.69
#